data_836a6e82008d819a8c4b458101cc7505
#
_entry.id   836a6e82008d819a8c4b458101cc7505
#
_cell.length_a   1.000
_cell.length_b   1.000
_cell.length_c   1.000
_cell.angle_alpha   90.00
_cell.angle_beta   90.00
_cell.angle_gamma   90.00
#
_symmetry.space_group_name_H-M   'P 1'
#
loop_
_entity.id
_entity.type
_entity.pdbx_description
1 polymer ?
#
loop_
_entity_poly.entity_id
_entity_poly.type
_entity_poly.pdbx_seq_one_letter_code
_entity_poly.pdbx_strand_id
1 'polypeptide(L)'
;MPYIAIFLPKAEKYLVKLDQDTYEQIGEHVEELMKNPYQRRPLADIKKLGGFKSPAMYRMRIGRQRLEYFVDESEKAIYITKAFPRSGDSDYR
;
A
#
# COMPACT_ATOMS: atom_id res chain seq x y z
N MET A 1 -12.23 11.34 9.64
CA MET A 1 -12.41 9.92 9.98
C MET A 1 -11.29 9.10 9.38
N PRO A 2 -10.64 8.25 10.15
CA PRO A 2 -9.61 7.41 9.57
C PRO A 2 -10.23 6.35 8.67
N TYR A 3 -9.41 5.90 7.74
CA TYR A 3 -9.82 4.82 6.84
C TYR A 3 -9.50 3.49 7.50
N ILE A 4 -10.16 2.42 7.05
CA ILE A 4 -9.78 1.07 7.44
C ILE A 4 -8.93 0.46 6.33
N ALA A 5 -8.03 -0.44 6.68
CA ALA A 5 -7.17 -1.12 5.71
C ALA A 5 -7.62 -2.56 5.58
N ILE A 6 -7.89 -2.99 4.36
CA ILE A 6 -8.31 -4.35 4.07
C ILE A 6 -7.27 -4.98 3.15
N PHE A 7 -6.63 -6.05 3.63
CA PHE A 7 -5.63 -6.75 2.84
C PHE A 7 -6.31 -7.87 2.06
N LEU A 8 -6.26 -7.77 0.73
CA LEU A 8 -6.82 -8.84 -0.08
C LEU A 8 -5.92 -10.08 0.01
N PRO A 9 -6.46 -11.27 -0.27
CA PRO A 9 -5.73 -12.52 -0.01
C PRO A 9 -4.33 -12.59 -0.60
N LYS A 10 -4.14 -12.08 -1.80
CA LYS A 10 -2.84 -12.12 -2.45
C LYS A 10 -1.81 -11.29 -1.68
N ALA A 11 -2.21 -10.10 -1.20
CA ALA A 11 -1.32 -9.25 -0.44
C ALA A 11 -1.01 -9.88 0.91
N GLU A 12 -2.03 -10.38 1.59
CA GLU A 12 -1.85 -10.99 2.91
C GLU A 12 -0.94 -12.20 2.84
N LYS A 13 -1.10 -13.02 1.79
CA LYS A 13 -0.30 -14.22 1.61
C LYS A 13 1.19 -13.89 1.50
N TYR A 14 1.51 -12.79 0.83
CA TYR A 14 2.89 -12.35 0.73
C TYR A 14 3.41 -11.83 2.07
N LEU A 15 2.60 -11.01 2.75
CA LEU A 15 3.04 -10.33 3.96
C LEU A 15 3.32 -11.30 5.12
N VAL A 16 2.55 -12.37 5.25
CA VAL A 16 2.75 -13.30 6.35
C VAL A 16 4.05 -14.10 6.23
N LYS A 17 4.70 -14.05 5.07
CA LYS A 17 5.98 -14.73 4.86
C LYS A 17 7.18 -13.86 5.23
N LEU A 18 6.96 -12.60 5.51
CA LEU A 18 8.05 -11.67 5.82
C LEU A 18 8.55 -11.88 7.26
N ASP A 19 9.79 -11.47 7.49
CA ASP A 19 10.33 -11.48 8.84
C ASP A 19 9.57 -10.48 9.72
N GLN A 20 9.66 -10.68 11.04
CA GLN A 20 8.90 -9.88 11.99
C GLN A 20 9.16 -8.39 11.87
N ASP A 21 10.43 -8.00 11.75
CA ASP A 21 10.77 -6.58 11.69
C ASP A 21 10.18 -5.91 10.47
N THR A 22 10.25 -6.57 9.31
CA THR A 22 9.70 -6.02 8.07
C THR A 22 8.19 -5.94 8.16
N TYR A 23 7.58 -6.97 8.71
CA TYR A 23 6.14 -7.01 8.86
C TYR A 23 5.64 -5.84 9.73
N GLU A 24 6.35 -5.60 10.85
CA GLU A 24 5.98 -4.50 11.76
C GLU A 24 6.20 -3.15 11.11
N GLN A 25 7.27 -3.00 10.33
CA GLN A 25 7.53 -1.77 9.61
C GLN A 25 6.39 -1.45 8.64
N ILE A 26 5.93 -2.47 7.92
CA ILE A 26 4.80 -2.30 7.00
C ILE A 26 3.56 -1.89 7.76
N GLY A 27 3.33 -2.50 8.92
CA GLY A 27 2.17 -2.15 9.75
C GLY A 27 2.16 -0.69 10.15
N GLU A 28 3.31 -0.16 10.55
CA GLU A 28 3.43 1.25 10.93
C GLU A 28 3.10 2.18 9.77
N HIS A 29 3.58 1.84 8.58
CA HIS A 29 3.30 2.65 7.40
C HIS A 29 1.85 2.56 6.97
N VAL A 30 1.23 1.39 7.14
CA VAL A 30 -0.19 1.24 6.84
C VAL A 30 -1.04 2.05 7.82
N GLU A 31 -0.65 2.09 9.09
CA GLU A 31 -1.35 2.93 10.06
C GLU A 31 -1.30 4.40 9.66
N GLU A 32 -0.15 4.84 9.18
CA GLU A 32 -0.03 6.20 8.70
C GLU A 32 -0.90 6.42 7.47
N LEU A 33 -0.92 5.45 6.56
CA LEU A 33 -1.74 5.51 5.35
C LEU A 33 -3.22 5.67 5.69
N MET A 34 -3.68 5.04 6.76
CA MET A 34 -5.08 5.08 7.17
C MET A 34 -5.54 6.48 7.58
N LYS A 35 -4.61 7.38 7.87
CA LYS A 35 -4.97 8.75 8.21
C LYS A 35 -5.32 9.54 6.96
N ASN A 36 -4.58 9.32 5.88
CA ASN A 36 -4.81 9.97 4.59
C ASN A 36 -4.13 9.15 3.49
N PRO A 37 -4.89 8.40 2.70
CA PRO A 37 -4.29 7.51 1.70
C PRO A 37 -3.88 8.18 0.40
N TYR A 38 -3.98 9.49 0.33
CA TYR A 38 -3.71 10.22 -0.92
C TYR A 38 -2.47 11.09 -0.88
N GLN A 39 -2.19 11.69 0.28
CA GLN A 39 -1.14 12.71 0.36
C GLN A 39 0.22 12.09 0.68
N ARG A 40 1.17 12.30 -0.22
CA ARG A 40 2.54 11.84 -0.04
C ARG A 40 3.22 12.59 1.11
N ARG A 41 3.94 11.85 1.94
CA ARG A 41 4.68 12.40 3.08
C ARG A 41 5.69 11.37 3.57
N PRO A 42 6.59 11.73 4.51
CA PRO A 42 7.71 10.82 4.88
C PRO A 42 7.32 9.39 5.25
N LEU A 43 6.24 9.19 6.00
CA LEU A 43 5.83 7.84 6.38
C LEU A 43 4.78 7.25 5.44
N ALA A 44 4.46 7.98 4.37
CA ALA A 44 3.51 7.51 3.37
C ALA A 44 3.99 7.95 2.00
N ASP A 45 4.99 7.24 1.48
CA ASP A 45 5.60 7.55 0.20
C ASP A 45 4.72 6.99 -0.92
N ILE A 46 3.71 7.77 -1.27
CA ILE A 46 2.62 7.36 -2.14
C ILE A 46 2.82 7.92 -3.55
N LYS A 47 2.50 7.11 -4.54
CA LYS A 47 2.50 7.53 -5.93
C LYS A 47 1.23 7.02 -6.59
N LYS A 48 0.52 7.91 -7.30
CA LYS A 48 -0.61 7.50 -8.10
C LYS A 48 -0.12 6.81 -9.36
N LEU A 49 -0.63 5.64 -9.65
CA LEU A 49 -0.22 4.87 -10.81
C LEU A 49 -0.98 5.32 -12.05
N GLY A 50 -0.29 5.39 -13.18
CA GLY A 50 -0.91 5.74 -14.45
C GLY A 50 -1.64 4.57 -15.06
N GLY A 51 -2.49 4.85 -16.05
CA GLY A 51 -3.17 3.81 -16.80
C GLY A 51 -4.44 3.28 -16.16
N PHE A 52 -4.75 3.70 -14.94
CA PHE A 52 -5.95 3.25 -14.23
C PHE A 52 -6.92 4.42 -14.08
N LYS A 53 -8.16 4.23 -14.50
CA LYS A 53 -9.16 5.29 -14.43
C LYS A 53 -10.16 5.10 -13.31
N SER A 54 -10.62 3.88 -13.10
CA SER A 54 -11.60 3.59 -12.07
C SER A 54 -11.47 2.13 -11.66
N PRO A 55 -11.05 1.88 -10.43
CA PRO A 55 -10.61 2.86 -9.45
C PRO A 55 -9.22 3.36 -9.75
N ALA A 56 -8.88 4.54 -9.21
CA ALA A 56 -7.51 5.01 -9.26
C ALA A 56 -6.66 4.11 -8.39
N MET A 57 -5.49 3.74 -8.90
CA MET A 57 -4.58 2.85 -8.16
C MET A 57 -3.37 3.64 -7.67
N TYR A 58 -2.90 3.27 -6.50
CA TYR A 58 -1.77 3.91 -5.85
C TYR A 58 -0.75 2.87 -5.43
N ARG A 59 0.49 3.32 -5.26
CA ARG A 59 1.57 2.49 -4.75
C ARG A 59 2.27 3.23 -3.62
N MET A 60 2.53 2.52 -2.52
CA MET A 60 3.28 3.06 -1.40
C MET A 60 4.59 2.29 -1.28
N ARG A 61 5.69 3.03 -1.14
CA ARG A 61 7.02 2.44 -0.95
C ARG A 61 7.35 2.40 0.53
N ILE A 62 7.81 1.25 1.00
CA ILE A 62 8.19 1.04 2.39
C ILE A 62 9.53 0.31 2.35
N GLY A 63 10.65 1.04 2.37
CA GLY A 63 11.95 0.44 2.19
C GLY A 63 12.01 -0.32 0.87
N ARG A 64 12.27 -1.61 0.94
CA ARG A 64 12.31 -2.47 -0.26
C ARG A 64 10.95 -3.08 -0.59
N GLN A 65 9.93 -2.76 0.18
CA GLN A 65 8.60 -3.33 -0.04
C GLN A 65 7.72 -2.34 -0.78
N ARG A 66 6.76 -2.88 -1.51
CA ARG A 66 5.80 -2.08 -2.27
C ARG A 66 4.40 -2.60 -1.99
N LEU A 67 3.47 -1.67 -1.77
CA LEU A 67 2.05 -1.99 -1.62
C LEU A 67 1.28 -1.26 -2.71
N GLU A 68 0.37 -1.98 -3.37
CA GLU A 68 -0.55 -1.34 -4.31
C GLU A 68 -1.95 -1.41 -3.72
N TYR A 69 -2.70 -0.33 -3.88
CA TYR A 69 -4.02 -0.24 -3.27
C TYR A 69 -4.92 0.71 -4.03
N PHE A 70 -6.21 0.60 -3.76
CA PHE A 70 -7.19 1.60 -4.19
C PHE A 70 -8.06 1.94 -2.98
N VAL A 71 -8.81 3.04 -3.09
CA VAL A 71 -9.61 3.54 -1.97
C VAL A 71 -11.07 3.58 -2.36
N ASP A 72 -11.92 3.07 -1.48
CA ASP A 72 -13.36 3.21 -1.59
C ASP A 72 -13.80 4.28 -0.62
N GLU A 73 -14.09 5.48 -1.13
CA GLU A 73 -14.44 6.61 -0.28
C GLU A 73 -15.76 6.42 0.43
N SER A 74 -16.70 5.74 -0.19
CA SER A 74 -18.00 5.56 0.43
C SER A 74 -17.90 4.68 1.67
N GLU A 75 -16.97 3.74 1.68
CA GLU A 75 -16.74 2.86 2.83
C GLU A 75 -15.59 3.33 3.71
N LYS A 76 -14.85 4.33 3.27
CA LYS A 76 -13.60 4.74 3.94
C LYS A 76 -12.67 3.55 4.12
N ALA A 77 -12.49 2.79 3.04
CA ALA A 77 -11.71 1.57 3.05
C ALA A 77 -10.58 1.64 2.04
N ILE A 78 -9.39 1.20 2.46
CA ILE A 78 -8.21 1.09 1.61
C ILE A 78 -8.04 -0.39 1.31
N TYR A 79 -8.20 -0.76 0.05
CA TYR A 79 -8.05 -2.16 -0.36
C TYR A 79 -6.65 -2.39 -0.88
N ILE A 80 -5.83 -3.08 -0.09
CA ILE A 80 -4.46 -3.40 -0.47
C ILE A 80 -4.49 -4.67 -1.30
N THR A 81 -4.31 -4.50 -2.61
CA THR A 81 -4.49 -5.57 -3.57
C THR A 81 -3.25 -6.42 -3.75
N LYS A 82 -2.08 -5.84 -3.53
CA LYS A 82 -0.83 -6.50 -3.85
C LYS A 82 0.29 -5.97 -2.98
N ALA A 83 1.18 -6.87 -2.55
CA ALA A 83 2.40 -6.50 -1.84
C ALA A 83 3.53 -7.30 -2.49
N PHE A 84 4.67 -6.64 -2.70
CA PHE A 84 5.78 -7.28 -3.40
C PHE A 84 7.08 -6.55 -3.09
N PRO A 85 8.23 -7.22 -3.27
CA PRO A 85 9.51 -6.56 -3.06
C PRO A 85 9.88 -5.72 -4.27
N ARG A 86 10.71 -4.71 -4.04
CA ARG A 86 11.30 -3.96 -5.15
C ARG A 86 12.10 -4.92 -6.03
N SER A 87 11.96 -4.78 -7.35
CA SER A 87 12.61 -5.69 -8.30
C SER A 87 13.38 -4.92 -9.35
N GLY A 88 14.31 -4.09 -8.90
CA GLY A 88 15.18 -3.37 -9.84
C GLY A 88 14.42 -2.49 -10.79
N ASP A 89 14.74 -2.60 -12.08
CA ASP A 89 14.18 -1.70 -13.10
C ASP A 89 12.67 -1.79 -13.25
N SER A 90 12.08 -2.93 -12.94
CA SER A 90 10.64 -3.08 -13.07
C SER A 90 9.88 -2.17 -12.11
N ASP A 91 10.54 -1.70 -11.09
CA ASP A 91 9.94 -0.81 -10.11
C ASP A 91 9.60 0.57 -10.68
N TYR A 92 10.15 0.90 -11.83
CA TYR A 92 9.96 2.20 -12.46
C TYR A 92 8.92 2.21 -13.58
N ARG A 93 8.21 1.16 -13.76
CA ARG A 93 7.22 1.06 -14.82
C ARG A 93 5.83 1.31 -14.35
#